data_e5bca3cc1f68e1db8161a31ef2986a22
#
_entry.id   e5bca3cc1f68e1db8161a31ef2986a22
#
_cell.length_a   1.000
_cell.length_b   1.000
_cell.length_c   1.000
_cell.angle_alpha   90.00
_cell.angle_beta   90.00
_cell.angle_gamma   90.00
#
_symmetry.space_group_name_H-M   'P 1'
#
loop_
_entity.id
_entity.type
_entity.pdbx_description
1 polymer ?
#
loop_
_entity_poly.entity_id
_entity_poly.type
_entity_poly.pdbx_seq_one_letter_code
_entity_poly.pdbx_strand_id
1 'polypeptide(L)'
;LDGVIIDKRLPRWNLFYLHSLKKKLERYDFSKIFDLQNSNRTKFYKKFIIKKAEWSSTETTLEPGQKKKDFDKDPVLDRMELQLKKSGIETEFIKNINLDWAIKDVSRLIRQYTNNEYILLFPFCSKKHQNKKWPYFKELILKLKEKYQNKYSILIAPGPNELNEAKELNAKVVVEKNGSVGIKTLISLISNAKFIV
;
A
#
# COMPACT_ATOMS: atom_id res chain seq x y z
N LEU A 1 9.38 -14.03 7.09
CA LEU A 1 8.11 -13.91 7.84
C LEU A 1 7.66 -15.31 8.24
N ASP A 2 7.51 -15.55 9.54
CA ASP A 2 7.16 -16.88 10.06
C ASP A 2 5.66 -17.14 9.96
N GLY A 3 4.83 -16.09 9.85
CA GLY A 3 3.40 -16.21 9.67
C GLY A 3 2.68 -14.90 9.41
N VAL A 4 1.44 -15.00 8.94
CA VAL A 4 0.54 -13.87 8.70
C VAL A 4 -0.80 -14.13 9.35
N ILE A 5 -1.26 -13.22 10.20
CA ILE A 5 -2.60 -13.25 10.80
C ILE A 5 -3.43 -12.14 10.18
N ILE A 6 -4.50 -12.52 9.49
CA ILE A 6 -5.39 -11.55 8.84
C ILE A 6 -6.45 -11.08 9.84
N ASP A 7 -6.43 -9.78 10.14
CA ASP A 7 -7.52 -9.10 10.85
C ASP A 7 -8.60 -8.67 9.85
N LYS A 8 -9.79 -9.29 9.91
CA LYS A 8 -10.95 -8.94 9.06
C LYS A 8 -11.55 -7.56 9.39
N ARG A 9 -11.06 -6.91 10.44
CA ARG A 9 -11.51 -5.57 10.91
C ARG A 9 -13.01 -5.46 11.11
N LEU A 10 -13.66 -6.54 11.57
CA LEU A 10 -15.08 -6.49 11.93
C LEU A 10 -15.32 -5.47 13.06
N PRO A 11 -16.54 -4.95 13.21
CA PRO A 11 -16.88 -3.98 14.25
C PRO A 11 -16.48 -4.43 15.65
N ARG A 12 -16.07 -3.50 16.51
CA ARG A 12 -15.59 -3.81 17.88
C ARG A 12 -16.66 -4.33 18.81
N TRP A 13 -17.92 -4.22 18.46
CA TRP A 13 -19.02 -4.84 19.20
C TRP A 13 -19.23 -6.34 18.85
N ASN A 14 -18.55 -6.85 17.79
CA ASN A 14 -18.59 -8.28 17.48
C ASN A 14 -17.65 -9.06 18.43
N LEU A 15 -18.18 -9.41 19.60
CA LEU A 15 -17.41 -10.05 20.65
C LEU A 15 -16.90 -11.44 20.26
N PHE A 16 -17.68 -12.20 19.46
CA PHE A 16 -17.24 -13.51 18.95
C PHE A 16 -16.00 -13.39 18.08
N TYR A 17 -16.00 -12.40 17.21
CA TYR A 17 -14.82 -12.13 16.38
C TYR A 17 -13.62 -11.71 17.22
N LEU A 18 -13.80 -10.80 18.17
CA LEU A 18 -12.72 -10.34 19.06
C LEU A 18 -12.16 -11.47 19.91
N HIS A 19 -13.03 -12.36 20.42
CA HIS A 19 -12.59 -13.54 21.17
C HIS A 19 -11.80 -14.51 20.29
N SER A 20 -12.28 -14.77 19.06
CA SER A 20 -11.56 -15.60 18.09
C SER A 20 -10.20 -15.00 17.70
N LEU A 21 -10.13 -13.69 17.47
CA LEU A 21 -8.89 -12.98 17.17
C LEU A 21 -7.92 -13.07 18.37
N LYS A 22 -8.42 -12.83 19.58
CA LYS A 22 -7.63 -12.93 20.81
C LYS A 22 -7.03 -14.33 20.95
N LYS A 23 -7.83 -15.39 20.84
CA LYS A 23 -7.34 -16.78 20.89
C LYS A 23 -6.27 -17.09 19.83
N LYS A 24 -6.41 -16.52 18.62
CA LYS A 24 -5.39 -16.69 17.57
C LYS A 24 -4.07 -16.01 17.96
N LEU A 25 -4.14 -14.81 18.52
CA LEU A 25 -2.97 -14.03 18.89
C LEU A 25 -2.29 -14.59 20.16
N GLU A 26 -3.05 -15.12 21.10
CA GLU A 26 -2.52 -15.74 22.34
C GLU A 26 -1.75 -17.05 22.08
N ARG A 27 -1.91 -17.67 20.92
CA ARG A 27 -1.08 -18.85 20.53
C ARG A 27 0.38 -18.49 20.30
N TYR A 28 0.65 -17.22 20.06
CA TYR A 28 1.99 -16.68 19.89
C TYR A 28 2.32 -15.89 21.14
N ASP A 29 3.33 -16.28 21.86
CA ASP A 29 3.79 -15.57 23.06
C ASP A 29 4.65 -14.37 22.65
N PHE A 30 4.00 -13.31 22.17
CA PHE A 30 4.68 -12.11 21.70
C PHE A 30 5.35 -11.41 22.88
N SER A 31 6.67 -11.30 22.86
CA SER A 31 7.43 -10.46 23.80
C SER A 31 7.30 -8.97 23.43
N LYS A 32 7.33 -8.64 22.12
CA LYS A 32 7.28 -7.26 21.62
C LYS A 32 6.39 -7.11 20.39
N ILE A 33 5.67 -6.00 20.31
CA ILE A 33 4.76 -5.67 19.20
C ILE A 33 5.09 -4.27 18.67
N PHE A 34 5.30 -4.17 17.37
CA PHE A 34 5.52 -2.90 16.67
C PHE A 34 4.24 -2.45 15.98
N ASP A 35 3.56 -1.45 16.55
CA ASP A 35 2.37 -0.84 15.96
C ASP A 35 2.75 0.25 14.96
N LEU A 36 3.02 -0.13 13.71
CA LEU A 36 3.33 0.84 12.65
C LEU A 36 2.09 1.55 12.10
N GLN A 37 0.89 1.06 12.42
CA GLN A 37 -0.36 1.69 11.99
C GLN A 37 -0.80 2.82 12.95
N ASN A 38 -0.50 2.72 14.24
CA ASN A 38 -0.82 3.70 15.28
C ASN A 38 -2.30 4.16 15.29
N SER A 39 -3.22 3.23 15.01
CA SER A 39 -4.65 3.52 14.86
C SER A 39 -5.43 3.35 16.17
N ASN A 40 -6.63 3.94 16.25
CA ASN A 40 -7.54 3.69 17.39
C ASN A 40 -7.92 2.22 17.55
N ARG A 41 -7.77 1.42 16.49
CA ARG A 41 -8.02 -0.01 16.53
C ARG A 41 -6.85 -0.77 17.19
N THR A 42 -5.63 -0.43 16.83
CA THR A 42 -4.45 -1.04 17.45
C THR A 42 -4.31 -0.65 18.90
N LYS A 43 -4.66 0.60 19.28
CA LYS A 43 -4.79 1.01 20.70
C LYS A 43 -5.81 0.16 21.47
N PHE A 44 -6.94 -0.15 20.85
CA PHE A 44 -7.93 -1.05 21.43
C PHE A 44 -7.35 -2.46 21.63
N TYR A 45 -6.58 -2.99 20.67
CA TYR A 45 -5.92 -4.29 20.81
C TYR A 45 -4.90 -4.30 21.94
N LYS A 46 -4.08 -3.26 22.03
CA LYS A 46 -3.14 -3.07 23.15
C LYS A 46 -3.86 -3.16 24.51
N LYS A 47 -4.99 -2.46 24.63
CA LYS A 47 -5.74 -2.37 25.89
C LYS A 47 -6.48 -3.65 26.26
N PHE A 48 -7.07 -4.36 25.28
CA PHE A 48 -8.06 -5.42 25.55
C PHE A 48 -7.67 -6.81 25.02
N ILE A 49 -6.81 -6.90 24.03
CA ILE A 49 -6.49 -8.15 23.35
C ILE A 49 -5.11 -8.66 23.78
N ILE A 50 -4.05 -7.86 23.63
CA ILE A 50 -2.66 -8.27 23.89
C ILE A 50 -2.08 -7.34 24.96
N LYS A 51 -2.17 -7.77 26.22
CA LYS A 51 -1.79 -6.94 27.38
C LYS A 51 -0.36 -7.19 27.86
N LYS A 52 0.20 -8.38 27.60
CA LYS A 52 1.47 -8.81 28.20
C LYS A 52 2.71 -8.37 27.41
N ALA A 53 2.57 -8.14 26.10
CA ALA A 53 3.69 -7.76 25.27
C ALA A 53 4.12 -6.30 25.48
N GLU A 54 5.40 -6.02 25.30
CA GLU A 54 5.90 -4.66 25.15
C GLU A 54 5.42 -4.07 23.82
N TRP A 55 4.95 -2.81 23.83
CA TRP A 55 4.45 -2.15 22.62
C TRP A 55 5.35 -0.99 22.21
N SER A 56 5.83 -1.05 20.97
CA SER A 56 6.39 0.09 20.27
C SER A 56 5.28 0.77 19.46
N SER A 57 5.00 2.02 19.73
CA SER A 57 3.90 2.79 19.13
C SER A 57 4.22 4.28 19.17
N THR A 58 3.41 5.13 18.54
CA THR A 58 3.55 6.59 18.68
C THR A 58 3.63 7.00 20.16
N GLU A 59 2.78 6.41 21.03
CA GLU A 59 2.75 6.78 22.46
C GLU A 59 4.07 6.51 23.19
N THR A 60 4.77 5.43 22.83
CA THR A 60 6.08 5.10 23.39
C THR A 60 7.24 5.82 22.70
N THR A 61 6.96 6.53 21.62
CA THR A 61 7.96 7.26 20.82
C THR A 61 8.02 8.74 21.19
N LEU A 62 6.88 9.31 21.61
CA LEU A 62 6.78 10.73 21.98
C LEU A 62 7.74 11.08 23.12
N GLU A 63 8.34 12.27 23.04
CA GLU A 63 9.10 12.85 24.15
C GLU A 63 8.15 13.36 25.25
N PRO A 64 8.63 13.46 26.52
CA PRO A 64 7.85 14.05 27.58
C PRO A 64 7.30 15.43 27.18
N GLY A 65 6.00 15.59 27.27
CA GLY A 65 5.30 16.83 26.88
C GLY A 65 4.98 16.99 25.39
N GLN A 66 5.51 16.14 24.52
CA GLN A 66 5.21 16.17 23.08
C GLN A 66 3.79 15.64 22.82
N LYS A 67 3.03 16.37 22.00
CA LYS A 67 1.68 15.97 21.62
C LYS A 67 1.71 15.14 20.32
N LYS A 68 0.87 14.10 20.26
CA LYS A 68 0.71 13.30 19.05
C LYS A 68 0.42 14.15 17.81
N LYS A 69 -0.38 15.21 17.94
CA LYS A 69 -0.73 16.11 16.83
C LYS A 69 0.50 16.78 16.20
N ASP A 70 1.51 17.08 17.00
CA ASP A 70 2.74 17.71 16.48
C ASP A 70 3.63 16.66 15.83
N PHE A 71 3.76 15.50 16.45
CA PHE A 71 4.46 14.36 15.86
C PHE A 71 3.84 13.92 14.50
N ASP A 72 2.52 13.99 14.37
CA ASP A 72 1.81 13.59 13.14
C ASP A 72 2.03 14.57 11.97
N LYS A 73 2.68 15.72 12.18
CA LYS A 73 3.08 16.65 11.12
C LYS A 73 4.31 16.17 10.34
N ASP A 74 5.14 15.37 10.97
CA ASP A 74 6.35 14.83 10.34
C ASP A 74 6.00 13.78 9.27
N PRO A 75 6.83 13.60 8.24
CA PRO A 75 6.66 12.58 7.24
C PRO A 75 6.51 11.18 7.85
N VAL A 76 5.66 10.36 7.26
CA VAL A 76 5.33 9.03 7.81
C VAL A 76 6.58 8.17 7.99
N LEU A 77 7.49 8.16 7.01
CA LEU A 77 8.72 7.35 7.10
C LEU A 77 9.63 7.82 8.23
N ASP A 78 9.78 9.12 8.45
CA ASP A 78 10.60 9.67 9.52
C ASP A 78 10.04 9.30 10.90
N ARG A 79 8.71 9.32 11.04
CA ARG A 79 8.03 8.88 12.27
C ARG A 79 8.21 7.39 12.53
N MET A 80 8.10 6.56 11.48
CA MET A 80 8.35 5.12 11.59
C MET A 80 9.81 4.84 11.94
N GLU A 81 10.73 5.53 11.30
CA GLU A 81 12.16 5.43 11.58
C GLU A 81 12.45 5.74 13.05
N LEU A 82 11.95 6.87 13.55
CA LEU A 82 12.14 7.26 14.96
C LEU A 82 11.55 6.23 15.92
N GLN A 83 10.33 5.72 15.62
CA GLN A 83 9.67 4.70 16.43
C GLN A 83 10.51 3.41 16.50
N LEU A 84 11.03 2.95 15.37
CA LEU A 84 11.83 1.73 15.29
C LEU A 84 13.19 1.91 16.00
N LYS A 85 13.89 3.03 15.77
CA LYS A 85 15.15 3.36 16.45
C LYS A 85 15.00 3.37 17.96
N LYS A 86 13.97 4.03 18.50
CA LYS A 86 13.67 4.03 19.94
C LYS A 86 13.36 2.64 20.50
N SER A 87 12.99 1.72 19.64
CA SER A 87 12.71 0.33 20.01
C SER A 87 13.89 -0.62 19.77
N GLY A 88 15.07 -0.08 19.43
CA GLY A 88 16.31 -0.84 19.23
C GLY A 88 16.41 -1.54 17.86
N ILE A 89 15.63 -1.10 16.86
CA ILE A 89 15.69 -1.66 15.50
C ILE A 89 16.54 -0.75 14.61
N GLU A 90 17.49 -1.35 13.89
CA GLU A 90 18.25 -0.66 12.85
C GLU A 90 17.35 -0.23 11.70
N THR A 91 17.56 0.98 11.19
CA THR A 91 16.67 1.62 10.21
C THR A 91 17.38 2.18 9.00
N GLU A 92 18.63 1.82 8.77
CA GLU A 92 19.44 2.35 7.65
C GLU A 92 18.79 2.12 6.28
N PHE A 93 18.02 1.03 6.13
CA PHE A 93 17.32 0.67 4.89
C PHE A 93 15.92 1.26 4.74
N ILE A 94 15.40 2.00 5.72
CA ILE A 94 14.00 2.47 5.67
C ILE A 94 13.76 3.48 4.54
N LYS A 95 14.79 4.23 4.16
CA LYS A 95 14.76 5.22 3.06
C LYS A 95 15.28 4.64 1.73
N ASN A 96 15.97 3.51 1.77
CA ASN A 96 16.52 2.80 0.61
C ASN A 96 15.73 1.52 0.37
N ILE A 97 14.50 1.69 -0.12
CA ILE A 97 13.60 0.55 -0.34
C ILE A 97 14.08 -0.23 -1.55
N ASN A 98 14.60 -1.44 -1.32
CA ASN A 98 14.87 -2.39 -2.39
C ASN A 98 13.63 -3.26 -2.62
N LEU A 99 13.11 -3.26 -3.85
CA LEU A 99 11.96 -4.05 -4.27
C LEU A 99 12.34 -5.20 -5.21
N ASP A 100 13.63 -5.49 -5.42
CA ASP A 100 14.10 -6.53 -6.35
C ASP A 100 13.51 -7.90 -6.02
N TRP A 101 13.32 -8.20 -4.75
CA TRP A 101 12.67 -9.42 -4.26
C TRP A 101 11.22 -9.61 -4.76
N ALA A 102 10.57 -8.52 -5.18
CA ALA A 102 9.19 -8.51 -5.67
C ALA A 102 9.09 -8.50 -7.20
N ILE A 103 10.20 -8.20 -7.89
CA ILE A 103 10.24 -8.17 -9.36
C ILE A 103 10.12 -9.59 -9.91
N LYS A 104 9.25 -9.76 -10.89
CA LYS A 104 9.08 -10.99 -11.65
C LYS A 104 9.03 -10.69 -13.15
N ASP A 105 9.27 -11.70 -13.97
CA ASP A 105 9.05 -11.55 -15.41
C ASP A 105 7.57 -11.35 -15.73
N VAL A 106 7.25 -10.21 -16.32
CA VAL A 106 5.92 -9.83 -16.79
C VAL A 106 5.84 -9.70 -18.31
N SER A 107 6.88 -10.10 -19.03
CA SER A 107 6.97 -9.98 -20.49
C SER A 107 5.80 -10.64 -21.21
N ARG A 108 5.39 -11.83 -20.77
CA ARG A 108 4.24 -12.54 -21.32
C ARG A 108 2.92 -11.78 -21.11
N LEU A 109 2.76 -11.15 -19.96
CA LEU A 109 1.58 -10.32 -19.67
C LEU A 109 1.60 -9.06 -20.52
N ILE A 110 2.73 -8.35 -20.58
CA ILE A 110 2.86 -7.11 -21.37
C ILE A 110 2.58 -7.36 -22.84
N ARG A 111 3.10 -8.45 -23.42
CA ARG A 111 2.90 -8.80 -24.85
C ARG A 111 1.43 -9.02 -25.22
N GLN A 112 0.54 -9.31 -24.29
CA GLN A 112 -0.91 -9.38 -24.56
C GLN A 112 -1.50 -8.01 -24.87
N TYR A 113 -0.84 -6.94 -24.43
CA TYR A 113 -1.30 -5.56 -24.59
C TYR A 113 -0.45 -4.79 -25.59
N THR A 114 0.86 -5.02 -25.63
CA THR A 114 1.76 -4.26 -26.50
C THR A 114 3.09 -4.97 -26.74
N ASN A 115 3.69 -4.73 -27.93
CA ASN A 115 5.08 -5.03 -28.24
C ASN A 115 5.98 -3.79 -28.15
N ASN A 116 5.41 -2.60 -27.92
CA ASN A 116 6.14 -1.34 -27.82
C ASN A 116 6.50 -1.05 -26.34
N GLU A 117 7.45 -0.15 -26.13
CA GLU A 117 7.60 0.51 -24.83
C GLU A 117 6.27 1.15 -24.39
N TYR A 118 6.05 1.30 -23.09
CA TYR A 118 4.77 1.81 -22.60
C TYR A 118 4.91 2.87 -21.53
N ILE A 119 3.88 3.70 -21.43
CA ILE A 119 3.63 4.65 -20.35
C ILE A 119 2.57 4.02 -19.45
N LEU A 120 2.84 3.95 -18.15
CA LEU A 120 1.90 3.42 -17.16
C LEU A 120 1.23 4.57 -16.41
N LEU A 121 -0.10 4.62 -16.44
CA LEU A 121 -0.88 5.66 -15.80
C LEU A 121 -1.64 5.12 -14.57
N PHE A 122 -1.74 5.96 -13.54
CA PHE A 122 -2.50 5.71 -12.32
C PHE A 122 -3.61 6.77 -12.11
N PRO A 123 -4.69 6.72 -12.90
CA PRO A 123 -5.71 7.78 -12.91
C PRO A 123 -6.68 7.75 -11.74
N PHE A 124 -6.58 6.75 -10.86
CA PHE A 124 -7.57 6.52 -9.82
C PHE A 124 -7.05 6.84 -8.43
N CYS A 125 -7.98 7.02 -7.52
CA CYS A 125 -7.71 7.19 -6.10
C CYS A 125 -8.78 6.49 -5.26
N SER A 126 -8.51 6.33 -3.96
CA SER A 126 -9.49 5.68 -3.08
C SER A 126 -10.82 6.45 -3.06
N LYS A 127 -11.94 5.73 -2.91
CA LYS A 127 -13.30 6.32 -2.84
C LYS A 127 -13.43 7.43 -1.79
N LYS A 128 -12.62 7.37 -0.73
CA LYS A 128 -12.61 8.38 0.34
C LYS A 128 -11.94 9.70 -0.05
N HIS A 129 -11.12 9.71 -1.08
CA HIS A 129 -10.27 10.84 -1.45
C HIS A 129 -10.45 11.27 -2.91
N GLN A 130 -11.68 11.32 -3.39
CA GLN A 130 -12.00 11.65 -4.79
C GLN A 130 -11.51 13.06 -5.21
N ASN A 131 -11.34 13.97 -4.24
CA ASN A 131 -10.73 15.27 -4.47
C ASN A 131 -9.26 15.22 -4.92
N LYS A 132 -8.59 14.07 -4.80
CA LYS A 132 -7.22 13.85 -5.30
C LYS A 132 -7.20 13.35 -6.74
N LYS A 133 -8.34 12.95 -7.30
CA LYS A 133 -8.42 12.46 -8.66
C LYS A 133 -8.25 13.62 -9.65
N TRP A 134 -7.19 13.55 -10.44
CA TRP A 134 -6.99 14.54 -11.50
C TRP A 134 -8.00 14.27 -12.64
N PRO A 135 -8.79 15.26 -13.08
CA PRO A 135 -9.90 15.00 -14.01
C PRO A 135 -9.48 14.87 -15.48
N TYR A 136 -8.28 15.28 -15.83
CA TYR A 136 -7.86 15.45 -17.25
C TYR A 136 -7.06 14.25 -17.78
N PHE A 137 -7.23 13.04 -17.25
CA PHE A 137 -6.53 11.86 -17.78
C PHE A 137 -6.96 11.48 -19.20
N LYS A 138 -8.22 11.73 -19.59
CA LYS A 138 -8.67 11.50 -20.98
C LYS A 138 -7.91 12.37 -21.96
N GLU A 139 -7.81 13.65 -21.67
CA GLU A 139 -7.09 14.64 -22.47
C GLU A 139 -5.59 14.36 -22.51
N LEU A 140 -5.02 13.96 -21.36
CA LEU A 140 -3.61 13.56 -21.32
C LEU A 140 -3.33 12.38 -22.23
N ILE A 141 -4.17 11.35 -22.21
CA ILE A 141 -4.01 10.17 -23.06
C ILE A 141 -4.05 10.55 -24.54
N LEU A 142 -4.97 11.42 -24.95
CA LEU A 142 -5.05 11.89 -26.33
C LEU A 142 -3.80 12.66 -26.74
N LYS A 143 -3.34 13.59 -25.90
CA LYS A 143 -2.12 14.37 -26.13
C LYS A 143 -0.87 13.49 -26.19
N LEU A 144 -0.77 12.46 -25.34
CA LEU A 144 0.35 11.52 -25.36
C LEU A 144 0.36 10.70 -26.67
N LYS A 145 -0.79 10.24 -27.14
CA LYS A 145 -0.90 9.50 -28.41
C LYS A 145 -0.52 10.38 -29.59
N GLU A 146 -1.01 11.61 -29.62
CA GLU A 146 -0.68 12.60 -30.67
C GLU A 146 0.82 12.94 -30.68
N LYS A 147 1.36 13.33 -29.49
CA LYS A 147 2.76 13.74 -29.37
C LYS A 147 3.75 12.64 -29.74
N TYR A 148 3.47 11.41 -29.35
CA TYR A 148 4.39 10.29 -29.55
C TYR A 148 4.01 9.39 -30.73
N GLN A 149 2.99 9.73 -31.53
CA GLN A 149 2.58 9.03 -32.74
C GLN A 149 2.55 7.49 -32.56
N ASN A 150 2.00 7.04 -31.46
CA ASN A 150 1.93 5.63 -31.06
C ASN A 150 3.30 4.92 -30.81
N LYS A 151 4.39 5.68 -30.69
CA LYS A 151 5.69 5.12 -30.28
C LYS A 151 5.58 4.38 -28.95
N TYR A 152 4.80 4.91 -28.01
CA TYR A 152 4.52 4.29 -26.71
C TYR A 152 3.08 3.81 -26.63
N SER A 153 2.87 2.63 -26.08
CA SER A 153 1.54 2.20 -25.67
C SER A 153 1.18 2.83 -24.33
N ILE A 154 -0.09 3.19 -24.14
CA ILE A 154 -0.56 3.73 -22.87
C ILE A 154 -1.31 2.62 -22.14
N LEU A 155 -0.80 2.25 -20.97
CA LEU A 155 -1.35 1.20 -20.12
C LEU A 155 -1.89 1.79 -18.83
N ILE A 156 -2.96 1.18 -18.32
CA ILE A 156 -3.52 1.45 -17.00
C ILE A 156 -3.61 0.12 -16.26
N ALA A 157 -3.11 0.06 -15.02
CA ALA A 157 -3.29 -1.08 -14.13
C ALA A 157 -4.26 -0.69 -13.00
N PRO A 158 -5.58 -0.94 -13.18
CA PRO A 158 -6.58 -0.52 -12.21
C PRO A 158 -6.50 -1.35 -10.93
N GLY A 159 -6.85 -0.72 -9.81
CA GLY A 159 -7.07 -1.41 -8.55
C GLY A 159 -8.41 -2.17 -8.53
N PRO A 160 -8.69 -2.89 -7.42
CA PRO A 160 -9.98 -3.53 -7.22
C PRO A 160 -11.12 -2.49 -7.30
N ASN A 161 -12.17 -2.80 -8.06
CA ASN A 161 -13.35 -1.95 -8.31
C ASN A 161 -13.14 -0.73 -9.22
N GLU A 162 -11.98 -0.57 -9.87
CA GLU A 162 -11.69 0.54 -10.80
C GLU A 162 -11.78 0.11 -12.27
N LEU A 163 -12.00 -1.18 -12.55
CA LEU A 163 -11.94 -1.76 -13.87
C LEU A 163 -12.94 -1.11 -14.85
N ASN A 164 -14.17 -0.86 -14.43
CA ASN A 164 -15.19 -0.27 -15.30
C ASN A 164 -14.80 1.16 -15.70
N GLU A 165 -14.34 1.96 -14.75
CA GLU A 165 -13.88 3.31 -14.99
C GLU A 165 -12.62 3.34 -15.87
N ALA A 166 -11.70 2.38 -15.67
CA ALA A 166 -10.51 2.26 -16.51
C ALA A 166 -10.84 1.98 -17.98
N LYS A 167 -11.87 1.20 -18.28
CA LYS A 167 -12.33 0.90 -19.62
C LYS A 167 -12.90 2.12 -20.39
N GLU A 168 -13.35 3.14 -19.64
CA GLU A 168 -13.83 4.40 -20.23
C GLU A 168 -12.69 5.32 -20.71
N LEU A 169 -11.47 5.04 -20.28
CA LEU A 169 -10.28 5.75 -20.71
C LEU A 169 -9.74 5.11 -22.00
N ASN A 170 -9.35 5.93 -22.96
CA ASN A 170 -8.80 5.46 -24.24
C ASN A 170 -7.37 4.94 -24.10
N ALA A 171 -7.16 3.95 -23.20
CA ALA A 171 -5.90 3.29 -22.91
C ALA A 171 -6.09 1.78 -22.78
N LYS A 172 -5.02 1.00 -22.84
CA LYS A 172 -5.06 -0.45 -22.64
C LYS A 172 -5.08 -0.77 -21.15
N VAL A 173 -6.09 -1.53 -20.73
CA VAL A 173 -6.31 -1.86 -19.31
C VAL A 173 -5.68 -3.21 -19.02
N VAL A 174 -4.61 -3.20 -18.22
CA VAL A 174 -3.86 -4.41 -17.84
C VAL A 174 -4.52 -5.07 -16.65
N VAL A 175 -4.90 -6.33 -16.79
CA VAL A 175 -5.56 -7.12 -15.75
C VAL A 175 -4.97 -8.53 -15.68
N GLU A 176 -5.09 -9.15 -14.53
CA GLU A 176 -4.92 -10.60 -14.32
C GLU A 176 -6.29 -11.26 -14.18
N LYS A 177 -6.32 -12.59 -14.05
CA LYS A 177 -7.56 -13.40 -14.00
C LYS A 177 -8.61 -12.87 -13.01
N ASN A 178 -8.21 -12.19 -11.95
CA ASN A 178 -9.08 -11.67 -10.89
C ASN A 178 -9.46 -10.19 -11.07
N GLY A 179 -9.23 -9.60 -12.23
CA GLY A 179 -9.66 -8.23 -12.58
C GLY A 179 -8.65 -7.13 -12.22
N SER A 180 -7.81 -7.27 -11.21
CA SER A 180 -6.70 -6.37 -10.92
C SER A 180 -5.38 -7.14 -10.88
N VAL A 181 -4.28 -6.46 -11.13
CA VAL A 181 -2.94 -7.08 -11.03
C VAL A 181 -2.53 -7.21 -9.55
N GLY A 182 -1.82 -8.31 -9.22
CA GLY A 182 -1.22 -8.48 -7.90
C GLY A 182 -0.06 -7.51 -7.68
N ILE A 183 0.31 -7.27 -6.41
CA ILE A 183 1.34 -6.28 -6.05
C ILE A 183 2.70 -6.55 -6.73
N LYS A 184 3.14 -7.80 -6.81
CA LYS A 184 4.40 -8.15 -7.49
C LYS A 184 4.35 -7.84 -8.99
N THR A 185 3.21 -8.12 -9.64
CA THR A 185 2.97 -7.77 -11.03
C THR A 185 3.00 -6.26 -11.22
N LEU A 186 2.36 -5.51 -10.31
CA LEU A 186 2.32 -4.06 -10.36
C LEU A 186 3.73 -3.46 -10.23
N ILE A 187 4.53 -3.91 -9.28
CA ILE A 187 5.93 -3.49 -9.11
C ILE A 187 6.72 -3.78 -10.40
N SER A 188 6.55 -4.95 -10.99
CA SER A 188 7.24 -5.32 -12.23
C SER A 188 6.77 -4.49 -13.43
N LEU A 189 5.48 -4.16 -13.53
CA LEU A 189 4.98 -3.25 -14.56
C LEU A 189 5.55 -1.84 -14.39
N ILE A 190 5.69 -1.35 -13.16
CA ILE A 190 6.31 -0.07 -12.84
C ILE A 190 7.79 -0.07 -13.27
N SER A 191 8.52 -1.12 -12.90
CA SER A 191 9.96 -1.25 -13.21
C SER A 191 10.25 -1.32 -14.72
N ASN A 192 9.32 -1.85 -15.52
CA ASN A 192 9.46 -1.97 -16.98
C ASN A 192 8.83 -0.81 -17.76
N ALA A 193 8.14 0.12 -17.11
CA ALA A 193 7.53 1.27 -17.76
C ALA A 193 8.58 2.29 -18.19
N LYS A 194 8.41 2.89 -19.39
CA LYS A 194 9.26 4.01 -19.84
C LYS A 194 9.00 5.26 -19.02
N PHE A 195 7.74 5.54 -18.72
CA PHE A 195 7.28 6.64 -17.88
C PHE A 195 6.11 6.18 -17.01
N ILE A 196 5.95 6.83 -15.87
CA ILE A 196 4.84 6.65 -14.94
C ILE A 196 4.19 8.01 -14.69
N VAL A 197 2.86 8.04 -14.67
CA VAL A 197 2.07 9.24 -14.34
C VAL A 197 0.96 8.91 -13.36
#